data_2e98484128d6ab891be773d82572996a
#
_entry.id   2e98484128d6ab891be773d82572996a
#
_cell.length_a   1.000
_cell.length_b   1.000
_cell.length_c   1.000
_cell.angle_alpha   90.00
_cell.angle_beta   90.00
_cell.angle_gamma   90.00
#
_symmetry.space_group_name_H-M   'P 1'
#
loop_
_entity.id
_entity.type
_entity.pdbx_description
1 polymer ?
#
loop_
_entity_poly.entity_id
_entity_poly.type
_entity_poly.pdbx_seq_one_letter_code
_entity_poly.pdbx_strand_id
1 'polypeptide(L)'
;MNQTGRPGPQGVEMIVQAPSQKIVAEFAEDVRAGLSKRTQRELPSKYLYDEVGSELFEAICLLPEYGLTRADTRLLQKYAEEMVARMPTPTHVAELGSGSGKKTRMILEALSKRRRRSRMRTSPSRGSMPRCRVVA
;
A
#
# COMPACT_ATOMS: atom_id res chain seq x y z
N MET A 1 28.02 30.25 -24.15
CA MET A 1 26.71 29.62 -24.33
C MET A 1 26.60 28.52 -23.32
N ASN A 2 25.95 28.78 -22.18
CA ASN A 2 25.80 27.86 -21.06
C ASN A 2 24.39 27.24 -21.12
N GLN A 3 24.32 25.97 -21.46
CA GLN A 3 23.05 25.22 -21.35
C GLN A 3 22.95 24.64 -19.95
N THR A 4 22.11 25.25 -19.13
CA THR A 4 21.68 24.69 -17.84
C THR A 4 20.64 23.62 -18.09
N GLY A 5 21.07 22.33 -18.13
CA GLY A 5 20.20 21.19 -18.15
C GLY A 5 19.39 21.12 -16.83
N ARG A 6 18.07 21.10 -16.90
CA ARG A 6 17.20 20.78 -15.76
C ARG A 6 17.42 19.31 -15.38
N PRO A 7 17.63 18.97 -14.11
CA PRO A 7 17.63 17.56 -13.68
C PRO A 7 16.23 16.97 -13.90
N GLY A 8 16.16 15.86 -14.64
CA GLY A 8 14.95 15.06 -14.80
C GLY A 8 14.54 14.43 -13.45
N PRO A 9 13.30 13.89 -13.34
CA PRO A 9 12.85 13.23 -12.13
C PRO A 9 13.75 12.02 -11.85
N GLN A 10 14.35 12.00 -10.67
CA GLN A 10 15.16 10.86 -10.22
C GLN A 10 14.25 9.64 -10.15
N GLY A 11 14.53 8.64 -10.99
CA GLY A 11 13.83 7.36 -10.96
C GLY A 11 14.05 6.69 -9.61
N VAL A 12 12.99 6.11 -9.05
CA VAL A 12 13.08 5.26 -7.86
C VAL A 12 13.82 3.99 -8.26
N GLU A 13 15.06 3.86 -7.83
CA GLU A 13 15.85 2.65 -8.03
C GLU A 13 15.36 1.61 -6.99
N MET A 14 14.65 0.59 -7.46
CA MET A 14 14.26 -0.53 -6.61
C MET A 14 15.48 -1.42 -6.39
N ILE A 15 16.10 -1.30 -5.21
CA ILE A 15 17.17 -2.20 -4.79
C ILE A 15 16.53 -3.49 -4.31
N VAL A 16 16.45 -4.49 -5.19
CA VAL A 16 16.08 -5.86 -4.80
C VAL A 16 17.30 -6.49 -4.13
N GLN A 17 17.31 -6.50 -2.80
CA GLN A 17 18.37 -7.22 -2.05
C GLN A 17 18.11 -8.72 -2.13
N ALA A 18 19.14 -9.49 -2.46
CA ALA A 18 19.09 -10.94 -2.36
C ALA A 18 18.78 -11.35 -0.91
N PRO A 19 17.94 -12.40 -0.69
CA PRO A 19 17.59 -12.85 0.64
C PRO A 19 18.84 -13.25 1.42
N SER A 20 18.92 -12.86 2.68
CA SER A 20 20.05 -13.22 3.53
C SER A 20 20.13 -14.75 3.70
N GLN A 21 21.33 -15.31 3.90
CA GLN A 21 21.52 -16.74 4.14
C GLN A 21 20.67 -17.26 5.32
N LYS A 22 20.41 -16.40 6.31
CA LYS A 22 19.53 -16.73 7.44
C LYS A 22 18.09 -16.98 7.00
N ILE A 23 17.56 -16.13 6.10
CA ILE A 23 16.18 -16.30 5.58
C ILE A 23 16.07 -17.59 4.76
N VAL A 24 17.07 -17.90 3.94
CA VAL A 24 17.09 -19.14 3.16
C VAL A 24 17.16 -20.37 4.04
N ALA A 25 17.96 -20.35 5.12
CA ALA A 25 18.06 -21.44 6.07
C ALA A 25 16.74 -21.66 6.83
N GLU A 26 16.10 -20.58 7.31
CA GLU A 26 14.80 -20.64 7.97
C GLU A 26 13.72 -21.21 7.03
N PHE A 27 13.69 -20.77 5.78
CA PHE A 27 12.77 -21.33 4.78
C PHE A 27 12.98 -22.84 4.57
N ALA A 28 14.24 -23.27 4.43
CA ALA A 28 14.56 -24.68 4.25
C ALA A 28 14.14 -25.55 5.46
N GLU A 29 14.25 -25.02 6.67
CA GLU A 29 13.82 -25.69 7.89
C GLU A 29 12.29 -25.80 7.95
N ASP A 30 11.57 -24.71 7.72
CA ASP A 30 10.10 -24.68 7.67
C ASP A 30 9.54 -25.65 6.61
N VAL A 31 10.18 -25.70 5.42
CA VAL A 31 9.80 -26.64 4.35
C VAL A 31 10.00 -28.09 4.79
N ARG A 32 11.16 -28.42 5.36
CA ARG A 32 11.41 -29.79 5.86
C ARG A 32 10.41 -30.19 6.94
N ALA A 33 10.21 -29.33 7.93
CA ALA A 33 9.29 -29.60 9.04
C ALA A 33 7.85 -29.76 8.56
N GLY A 34 7.37 -28.85 7.69
CA GLY A 34 5.99 -28.85 7.23
C GLY A 34 5.67 -29.97 6.24
N LEU A 35 6.54 -30.24 5.27
CA LEU A 35 6.29 -31.26 4.23
C LEU A 35 6.62 -32.67 4.66
N SER A 36 7.38 -32.90 5.76
CA SER A 36 7.66 -34.19 6.33
C SER A 36 6.51 -34.73 7.18
N LYS A 37 5.50 -33.95 7.48
CA LYS A 37 4.32 -34.43 8.23
C LYS A 37 3.57 -35.49 7.45
N ARG A 38 3.25 -36.60 8.14
CA ARG A 38 2.58 -37.75 7.50
C ARG A 38 1.06 -37.56 7.36
N THR A 39 0.45 -36.79 8.26
CA THR A 39 -1.00 -36.57 8.28
C THR A 39 -1.42 -35.43 7.35
N GLN A 40 -1.01 -34.24 7.67
CA GLN A 40 -1.32 -33.04 6.87
C GLN A 40 -0.04 -32.26 6.64
N ARG A 41 0.31 -32.09 5.37
CA ARG A 41 1.43 -31.25 4.97
C ARG A 41 1.00 -29.78 5.00
N GLU A 42 1.84 -28.93 5.52
CA GLU A 42 1.55 -27.51 5.63
C GLU A 42 2.83 -26.67 5.46
N LEU A 43 2.66 -25.45 5.02
CA LEU A 43 3.71 -24.45 4.99
C LEU A 43 3.19 -23.17 5.65
N PRO A 44 4.05 -22.41 6.36
CA PRO A 44 3.67 -21.10 6.88
C PRO A 44 3.19 -20.17 5.77
N SER A 45 2.07 -19.49 6.01
CA SER A 45 1.45 -18.59 5.02
C SER A 45 2.35 -17.40 4.61
N LYS A 46 3.36 -17.07 5.42
CA LYS A 46 4.34 -16.01 5.09
C LYS A 46 5.04 -16.21 3.75
N TYR A 47 5.13 -17.47 3.26
CA TYR A 47 5.76 -17.81 1.99
C TYR A 47 4.82 -17.68 0.77
N LEU A 48 3.56 -17.33 0.99
CA LEU A 48 2.59 -17.07 -0.08
C LEU A 48 2.57 -15.60 -0.54
N TYR A 49 3.40 -14.73 0.05
CA TYR A 49 3.46 -13.30 -0.28
C TYR A 49 4.59 -12.97 -1.25
N ASP A 50 4.90 -13.87 -2.17
CA ASP A 50 5.74 -13.61 -3.33
C ASP A 50 4.92 -13.01 -4.49
N GLU A 51 5.55 -12.81 -5.63
CA GLU A 51 4.92 -12.22 -6.81
C GLU A 51 3.75 -13.09 -7.31
N VAL A 52 3.96 -14.40 -7.42
CA VAL A 52 2.93 -15.36 -7.86
C VAL A 52 1.78 -15.45 -6.85
N GLY A 53 2.09 -15.52 -5.57
CA GLY A 53 1.08 -15.54 -4.50
C GLY A 53 0.24 -14.26 -4.48
N SER A 54 0.84 -13.12 -4.80
CA SER A 54 0.13 -11.85 -4.91
C SER A 54 -0.85 -11.85 -6.09
N GLU A 55 -0.47 -12.38 -7.25
CA GLU A 55 -1.35 -12.53 -8.40
C GLU A 55 -2.49 -13.52 -8.12
N LEU A 56 -2.20 -14.64 -7.47
CA LEU A 56 -3.21 -15.62 -7.04
C LEU A 56 -4.19 -14.99 -6.04
N PHE A 57 -3.71 -14.16 -5.12
CA PHE A 57 -4.59 -13.46 -4.19
C PHE A 57 -5.51 -12.46 -4.89
N GLU A 58 -5.02 -11.71 -5.88
CA GLU A 58 -5.88 -10.84 -6.69
C GLU A 58 -6.98 -11.66 -7.41
N ALA A 59 -6.65 -12.86 -7.93
CA ALA A 59 -7.65 -13.76 -8.52
C ALA A 59 -8.68 -14.24 -7.49
N ILE A 60 -8.25 -14.62 -6.28
CA ILE A 60 -9.13 -15.00 -5.17
C ILE A 60 -10.07 -13.85 -4.79
N CYS A 61 -9.60 -12.60 -4.81
CA CYS A 61 -10.41 -11.43 -4.52
C CYS A 61 -11.58 -11.22 -5.48
N LEU A 62 -11.52 -11.82 -6.67
CA LEU A 62 -12.60 -11.77 -7.69
C LEU A 62 -13.66 -12.85 -7.48
N LEU A 63 -13.38 -13.90 -6.69
CA LEU A 63 -14.30 -15.00 -6.46
C LEU A 63 -15.56 -14.53 -5.71
N PRO A 64 -16.76 -15.03 -6.08
CA PRO A 64 -17.99 -14.73 -5.35
C PRO A 64 -17.95 -15.08 -3.86
N GLU A 65 -17.25 -16.17 -3.50
CA GLU A 65 -17.09 -16.67 -2.15
C GLU A 65 -16.22 -15.77 -1.27
N TYR A 66 -15.25 -15.05 -1.88
CA TYR A 66 -14.35 -14.16 -1.14
C TYR A 66 -14.95 -12.76 -1.00
N GLY A 67 -15.81 -12.60 0.02
CA GLY A 67 -16.55 -11.36 0.23
C GLY A 67 -15.79 -10.22 0.91
N LEU A 68 -14.63 -10.51 1.53
CA LEU A 68 -13.91 -9.56 2.37
C LEU A 68 -13.46 -8.30 1.62
N THR A 69 -12.78 -8.46 0.49
CA THR A 69 -12.32 -7.31 -0.33
C THR A 69 -13.48 -6.45 -0.81
N ARG A 70 -14.62 -7.06 -1.15
CA ARG A 70 -15.84 -6.32 -1.53
C ARG A 70 -16.45 -5.56 -0.37
N ALA A 71 -16.44 -6.16 0.83
CA ALA A 71 -16.91 -5.48 2.05
C ALA A 71 -16.04 -4.27 2.39
N ASP A 72 -14.73 -4.43 2.40
CA ASP A 72 -13.76 -3.35 2.61
C ASP A 72 -13.96 -2.21 1.60
N THR A 73 -14.09 -2.55 0.33
CA THR A 73 -14.29 -1.57 -0.73
C THR A 73 -15.56 -0.76 -0.49
N ARG A 74 -16.69 -1.44 -0.15
CA ARG A 74 -17.95 -0.76 0.17
C ARG A 74 -17.82 0.15 1.39
N LEU A 75 -17.12 -0.28 2.42
CA LEU A 75 -16.89 0.53 3.63
C LEU A 75 -16.06 1.77 3.31
N LEU A 76 -14.97 1.62 2.55
CA LEU A 76 -14.16 2.77 2.14
C LEU A 76 -14.91 3.72 1.23
N GLN A 77 -15.68 3.21 0.26
CA GLN A 77 -16.53 4.06 -0.57
C GLN A 77 -17.51 4.89 0.24
N LYS A 78 -18.10 4.29 1.26
CA LYS A 78 -19.09 4.96 2.11
C LYS A 78 -18.49 5.93 3.12
N TYR A 79 -17.37 5.56 3.74
CA TYR A 79 -16.87 6.24 4.93
C TYR A 79 -15.50 6.93 4.77
N ALA A 80 -14.82 6.84 3.63
CA ALA A 80 -13.49 7.43 3.47
C ALA A 80 -13.48 8.95 3.75
N GLU A 81 -14.47 9.68 3.32
CA GLU A 81 -14.56 11.14 3.57
C GLU A 81 -14.77 11.43 5.08
N GLU A 82 -15.58 10.64 5.77
CA GLU A 82 -15.81 10.79 7.21
C GLU A 82 -14.55 10.41 8.01
N MET A 83 -13.88 9.31 7.66
CA MET A 83 -12.61 8.91 8.26
C MET A 83 -11.56 10.01 8.13
N VAL A 84 -11.39 10.53 6.92
CA VAL A 84 -10.45 11.61 6.64
C VAL A 84 -10.83 12.90 7.37
N ALA A 85 -12.10 13.21 7.53
CA ALA A 85 -12.55 14.40 8.26
C ALA A 85 -12.10 14.40 9.73
N ARG A 86 -11.97 13.22 10.34
CA ARG A 86 -11.51 13.03 11.74
C ARG A 86 -9.99 13.02 11.91
N MET A 87 -9.22 12.95 10.81
CA MET A 87 -7.76 12.96 10.88
C MET A 87 -7.22 14.35 11.23
N PRO A 88 -6.09 14.45 11.97
CA PRO A 88 -5.45 15.73 12.25
C PRO A 88 -4.95 16.40 10.97
N THR A 89 -4.65 17.68 11.05
CA THR A 89 -4.03 18.44 9.96
C THR A 89 -2.76 19.11 10.47
N PRO A 90 -1.60 18.97 9.82
CA PRO A 90 -1.36 18.22 8.57
C PRO A 90 -1.37 16.71 8.77
N THR A 91 -1.76 15.94 7.74
CA THR A 91 -1.75 14.48 7.72
C THR A 91 -0.68 13.97 6.76
N HIS A 92 0.13 13.02 7.22
CA HIS A 92 1.05 12.23 6.41
C HIS A 92 0.46 10.83 6.27
N VAL A 93 0.53 10.27 5.07
CA VAL A 93 0.06 8.91 4.79
C VAL A 93 1.28 8.06 4.46
N ALA A 94 1.41 6.95 5.17
CA ALA A 94 2.36 5.89 4.89
C ALA A 94 1.59 4.58 4.73
N GLU A 95 1.99 3.76 3.78
CA GLU A 95 1.38 2.48 3.50
C GLU A 95 2.43 1.38 3.53
N LEU A 96 2.13 0.31 4.24
CA LEU A 96 2.94 -0.90 4.29
C LEU A 96 2.24 -1.96 3.42
N GLY A 97 2.85 -2.32 2.30
CA GLY A 97 2.28 -3.29 1.37
C GLY A 97 1.09 -2.72 0.59
N SER A 98 1.37 -1.96 -0.45
CA SER A 98 0.33 -1.29 -1.26
C SER A 98 -0.60 -2.25 -2.03
N GLY A 99 -0.13 -3.47 -2.31
CA GLY A 99 -0.86 -4.39 -3.17
C GLY A 99 -1.28 -3.71 -4.47
N SER A 100 -2.56 -3.80 -4.85
CA SER A 100 -3.08 -3.12 -6.05
C SER A 100 -3.28 -1.60 -5.89
N GLY A 101 -3.07 -1.04 -4.71
CA GLY A 101 -3.27 0.39 -4.41
C GLY A 101 -4.72 0.89 -4.47
N LYS A 102 -5.69 0.03 -4.82
CA LYS A 102 -7.10 0.43 -5.00
C LYS A 102 -7.72 1.03 -3.75
N LYS A 103 -7.45 0.44 -2.58
CA LYS A 103 -7.99 0.91 -1.29
C LYS A 103 -7.36 2.23 -0.88
N THR A 104 -6.05 2.34 -0.99
CA THR A 104 -5.29 3.56 -0.68
C THR A 104 -5.71 4.72 -1.54
N ARG A 105 -5.97 4.47 -2.82
CA ARG A 105 -6.49 5.49 -3.73
C ARG A 105 -7.75 6.15 -3.20
N MET A 106 -8.70 5.40 -2.63
CA MET A 106 -9.94 5.96 -2.08
C MET A 106 -9.66 6.93 -0.93
N ILE A 107 -8.72 6.61 -0.04
CA ILE A 107 -8.30 7.48 1.06
C ILE A 107 -7.60 8.74 0.52
N LEU A 108 -6.70 8.59 -0.46
CA LEU A 108 -6.00 9.72 -1.07
C LEU A 108 -6.96 10.67 -1.82
N GLU A 109 -7.97 10.14 -2.48
CA GLU A 109 -9.02 10.93 -3.12
C GLU A 109 -9.85 11.72 -2.08
N ALA A 110 -10.23 11.10 -0.97
CA ALA A 110 -10.93 11.76 0.13
C ALA A 110 -10.08 12.88 0.76
N LEU A 111 -8.78 12.64 0.99
CA LEU A 111 -7.82 13.65 1.46
C LEU A 111 -7.71 14.83 0.48
N SER A 112 -7.64 14.55 -0.81
CA SER A 112 -7.58 15.57 -1.85
C SER A 112 -8.84 16.43 -1.88
N LYS A 113 -10.03 15.84 -1.75
CA LYS A 113 -11.31 16.55 -1.67
C LYS A 113 -11.36 17.45 -0.42
N ARG A 114 -10.95 16.93 0.75
CA ARG A 114 -10.87 17.72 1.99
C ARG A 114 -9.97 18.94 1.83
N ARG A 115 -8.78 18.76 1.22
CA ARG A 115 -7.82 19.84 0.97
C ARG A 115 -8.39 20.92 0.05
N ARG A 116 -9.12 20.53 -1.01
CA ARG A 116 -9.79 21.48 -1.90
C ARG A 116 -10.87 22.29 -1.18
N ARG A 117 -11.71 21.64 -0.37
CA ARG A 117 -12.75 22.28 0.44
C ARG A 117 -12.16 23.27 1.45
N SER A 118 -11.05 22.93 2.12
CA SER A 118 -10.36 23.84 3.04
C SER A 118 -9.82 25.07 2.33
N ARG A 119 -9.25 24.93 1.13
CA ARG A 119 -8.76 26.07 0.33
C ARG A 119 -9.86 27.03 -0.14
N MET A 120 -11.05 26.51 -0.42
CA MET A 120 -12.20 27.34 -0.80
C MET A 120 -12.78 28.13 0.37
N ARG A 121 -12.59 27.65 1.61
CA ARG A 121 -13.09 28.31 2.84
C ARG A 121 -12.12 29.37 3.40
N THR A 122 -10.85 29.26 3.10
CA THR A 122 -9.83 30.25 3.48
C THR A 122 -9.60 31.19 2.29
N SER A 123 -10.16 32.39 2.34
CA SER A 123 -9.78 33.51 1.48
C SER A 123 -8.25 33.69 1.52
N PRO A 124 -7.58 34.14 0.41
CA PRO A 124 -6.13 34.04 0.28
C PRO A 124 -5.38 35.08 1.13
N SER A 125 -5.11 34.75 2.39
CA SER A 125 -4.00 35.34 3.10
C SER A 125 -2.77 34.44 2.88
N ARG A 126 -1.69 35.02 2.35
CA ARG A 126 -0.41 34.35 2.04
C ARG A 126 0.14 33.67 3.30
N GLY A 127 -0.02 32.37 3.40
CA GLY A 127 0.54 31.54 4.48
C GLY A 127 0.94 30.17 3.93
N SER A 128 2.11 29.72 4.32
CA SER A 128 2.81 28.51 3.89
C SER A 128 1.91 27.29 3.74
N MET A 129 2.00 26.63 2.57
CA MET A 129 1.25 25.41 2.26
C MET A 129 1.80 24.20 3.05
N PRO A 130 0.96 23.46 3.78
CA PRO A 130 1.34 22.14 4.25
C PRO A 130 1.43 21.18 3.04
N ARG A 131 2.59 20.56 2.89
CA ARG A 131 2.83 19.54 1.85
C ARG A 131 2.36 18.19 2.38
N CYS A 132 1.48 17.53 1.65
CA CYS A 132 1.20 16.11 1.86
C CYS A 132 2.33 15.30 1.18
N ARG A 133 3.03 14.48 1.93
CA ARG A 133 4.06 13.58 1.39
C ARG A 133 3.50 12.16 1.48
N VAL A 134 3.46 11.46 0.35
CA VAL A 134 3.15 10.03 0.26
C VAL A 134 4.48 9.31 0.19
N VAL A 135 4.70 8.35 1.08
CA VAL A 135 5.87 7.47 1.09
C VAL A 135 5.31 6.07 0.89
N ALA A 136 5.71 5.43 -0.19
CA ALA A 136 5.41 4.04 -0.51
C ALA A 136 6.53 3.12 0.01
#